data_0354c67db23de0dd7edb9ebdf8ab1c95
#
_entry.id   0354c67db23de0dd7edb9ebdf8ab1c95
#
_cell.length_a   1.000
_cell.length_b   1.000
_cell.length_c   1.000
_cell.angle_alpha   90.00
_cell.angle_beta   90.00
_cell.angle_gamma   90.00
#
_symmetry.space_group_name_H-M   'P 1'
#
loop_
_entity.id
_entity.type
_entity.pdbx_description
1 polymer ?
#
loop_
_entity_poly.entity_id
_entity_poly.type
_entity_poly.pdbx_seq_one_letter_code
_entity_poly.pdbx_strand_id
1 'polypeptide(L)'
;MDKSQFDKYIEEMKRMSQRAKPAASELKAVPAVAEPVQDMSGEGYMIVNVTSVRGLYPVARALVTLFRGDINDMEKVAEGYTDQSGKTELFPLPAPPASLAQDSASQIPPFATYNIVTRADGFIDTINYNAPVFDKVTSIQNVNLIPKTTMNGDSVIIDEYDSYNL
;
A
#
# COMPACT_ATOMS: atom_id res chain seq x y z
N MET A 1 -4.66 14.36 15.15
CA MET A 1 -4.34 12.92 15.15
C MET A 1 -3.00 12.71 15.79
N ASP A 2 -2.96 11.86 16.78
CA ASP A 2 -1.79 11.74 17.65
C ASP A 2 -0.69 10.95 16.93
N LYS A 3 0.52 11.51 16.89
CA LYS A 3 1.75 10.90 16.37
C LYS A 3 1.98 9.49 16.95
N SER A 4 1.49 9.28 18.15
CA SER A 4 1.52 8.01 18.92
C SER A 4 0.77 6.84 18.24
N GLN A 5 -0.33 7.10 17.53
CA GLN A 5 -1.07 6.04 16.83
C GLN A 5 -0.35 5.60 15.55
N PHE A 6 0.26 6.54 14.84
CA PHE A 6 1.04 6.22 13.65
C PHE A 6 2.27 5.37 13.99
N ASP A 7 2.99 5.73 15.05
CA ASP A 7 4.16 4.97 15.52
C ASP A 7 3.77 3.54 15.93
N LYS A 8 2.57 3.35 16.50
CA LYS A 8 2.05 2.02 16.88
C LYS A 8 1.78 1.14 15.65
N TYR A 9 1.25 1.71 14.55
CA TYR A 9 1.04 0.97 13.30
C TYR A 9 2.37 0.57 12.65
N ILE A 10 3.34 1.48 12.61
CA ILE A 10 4.68 1.17 12.10
C ILE A 10 5.32 0.04 12.91
N GLU A 11 5.13 0.03 14.21
CA GLU A 11 5.68 -1.00 15.08
C GLU A 11 5.00 -2.36 14.91
N GLU A 12 3.69 -2.36 14.70
CA GLU A 12 2.92 -3.58 14.42
C GLU A 12 3.30 -4.18 13.05
N MET A 13 3.49 -3.33 12.06
CA MET A 13 3.99 -3.72 10.74
C MET A 13 5.42 -4.31 10.82
N LYS A 14 6.30 -3.71 11.61
CA LYS A 14 7.65 -4.25 11.87
C LYS A 14 7.59 -5.63 12.53
N ARG A 15 6.68 -5.84 13.46
CA ARG A 15 6.47 -7.13 14.11
C ARG A 15 6.03 -8.22 13.13
N MET A 16 5.17 -7.89 12.19
CA MET A 16 4.68 -8.86 11.19
C MET A 16 5.76 -9.22 10.18
N SER A 17 6.55 -8.25 9.74
CA SER A 17 7.72 -8.49 8.86
C SER A 17 8.77 -9.39 9.52
N GLN A 18 8.97 -9.25 10.82
CA GLN A 18 9.91 -10.12 11.57
C GLN A 18 9.37 -11.54 11.77
N ARG A 19 8.06 -11.75 11.80
CA ARG A 19 7.46 -13.10 11.88
C ARG A 19 7.53 -13.86 10.55
N ALA A 20 7.60 -13.16 9.43
CA ALA A 20 7.69 -13.76 8.11
C ALA A 20 9.13 -14.16 7.69
N LYS A 21 10.14 -13.87 8.50
CA LYS A 21 11.50 -14.39 8.26
C LYS A 21 11.57 -15.84 8.73
N PRO A 22 11.73 -16.82 7.81
CA PRO A 22 12.14 -18.16 8.23
C PRO A 22 13.48 -18.02 8.95
N ALA A 23 13.66 -18.77 10.03
CA ALA A 23 14.91 -18.83 10.75
C ALA A 23 16.04 -19.12 9.74
N ALA A 24 16.87 -18.13 9.45
CA ALA A 24 18.02 -18.28 8.60
C ALA A 24 19.04 -19.13 9.34
N SER A 25 19.07 -20.41 9.05
CA SER A 25 20.24 -21.21 9.31
C SER A 25 21.37 -20.66 8.44
N GLU A 26 22.49 -20.35 9.10
CA GLU A 26 23.78 -19.96 8.56
C GLU A 26 23.96 -20.21 7.05
N LEU A 27 23.71 -19.21 6.23
CA LEU A 27 24.27 -19.14 4.89
C LEU A 27 25.38 -18.11 4.93
N LYS A 28 26.60 -18.58 4.60
CA LYS A 28 27.77 -17.77 4.33
C LYS A 28 27.40 -16.47 3.65
N ALA A 29 27.96 -15.36 4.13
CA ALA A 29 27.85 -14.05 3.52
C ALA A 29 28.13 -14.13 2.02
N VAL A 30 27.06 -14.23 1.23
CA VAL A 30 27.10 -13.88 -0.18
C VAL A 30 27.31 -12.37 -0.20
N PRO A 31 28.27 -11.82 -0.96
CA PRO A 31 28.40 -10.39 -1.08
C PRO A 31 27.03 -9.85 -1.46
N ALA A 32 26.56 -8.84 -0.75
CA ALA A 32 25.29 -8.18 -1.02
C ALA A 32 25.31 -7.76 -2.49
N VAL A 33 24.62 -8.52 -3.34
CA VAL A 33 24.27 -8.07 -4.67
C VAL A 33 23.39 -6.86 -4.38
N ALA A 34 23.86 -5.67 -4.72
CA ALA A 34 23.08 -4.45 -4.62
C ALA A 34 21.75 -4.75 -5.31
N GLU A 35 20.66 -4.64 -4.57
CA GLU A 35 19.34 -4.80 -5.18
C GLU A 35 19.28 -3.87 -6.38
N PRO A 36 18.86 -4.36 -7.55
CA PRO A 36 18.84 -3.53 -8.74
C PRO A 36 17.98 -2.30 -8.43
N VAL A 37 18.56 -1.12 -8.50
CA VAL A 37 17.84 0.13 -8.31
C VAL A 37 16.74 0.16 -9.36
N GLN A 38 15.49 0.07 -8.90
CA GLN A 38 14.35 0.07 -9.79
C GLN A 38 14.29 1.44 -10.50
N ASP A 39 14.32 1.42 -11.84
CA ASP A 39 14.10 2.63 -12.63
C ASP A 39 12.66 3.11 -12.43
N MET A 40 12.48 4.29 -11.89
CA MET A 40 11.19 4.92 -11.61
C MET A 40 10.94 6.13 -12.52
N SER A 41 11.43 6.07 -13.76
CA SER A 41 11.32 7.16 -14.72
C SER A 41 9.94 7.29 -15.38
N GLY A 42 9.07 6.28 -15.22
CA GLY A 42 7.68 6.34 -15.65
C GLY A 42 6.77 6.95 -14.57
N GLU A 43 5.55 7.24 -14.95
CA GLU A 43 4.51 7.77 -14.07
C GLU A 43 3.20 7.02 -14.28
N GLY A 44 2.68 6.45 -13.21
CA GLY A 44 1.35 5.88 -13.15
C GLY A 44 0.42 6.71 -12.28
N TYR A 45 -0.82 6.29 -12.16
CA TYR A 45 -1.83 7.01 -11.41
C TYR A 45 -2.60 6.06 -10.49
N MET A 46 -3.08 6.58 -9.37
CA MET A 46 -3.93 5.83 -8.46
C MET A 46 -5.15 6.65 -8.06
N ILE A 47 -6.30 5.99 -8.02
CA ILE A 47 -7.53 6.47 -7.39
C ILE A 47 -7.91 5.46 -6.31
N VAL A 48 -8.24 5.93 -5.12
CA VAL A 48 -8.73 5.07 -4.04
C VAL A 48 -10.21 5.29 -3.85
N ASN A 49 -11.00 4.21 -3.95
CA ASN A 49 -12.41 4.20 -3.65
C ASN A 49 -12.62 3.66 -2.24
N VAL A 50 -13.14 4.46 -1.36
CA VAL A 50 -13.37 4.08 0.04
C VAL A 50 -14.87 3.86 0.26
N THR A 51 -15.20 2.66 0.67
CA THR A 51 -16.57 2.24 0.94
C THR A 51 -16.68 1.59 2.31
N SER A 52 -17.88 1.32 2.75
CA SER A 52 -18.16 0.55 3.96
C SER A 52 -19.27 -0.48 3.69
N VAL A 53 -19.48 -1.36 4.65
CA VAL A 53 -20.51 -2.42 4.58
C VAL A 53 -20.44 -3.19 3.25
N ARG A 54 -19.29 -3.77 2.97
CA ARG A 54 -19.01 -4.57 1.77
C ARG A 54 -19.26 -3.81 0.46
N GLY A 55 -18.85 -2.55 0.42
CA GLY A 55 -18.95 -1.75 -0.81
C GLY A 55 -20.28 -1.03 -1.03
N LEU A 56 -21.23 -1.13 -0.11
CA LEU A 56 -22.57 -0.56 -0.29
C LEU A 56 -22.65 0.95 -0.10
N TYR A 57 -21.83 1.49 0.80
CA TYR A 57 -21.88 2.92 1.14
C TYR A 57 -20.54 3.59 0.90
N PRO A 58 -20.48 4.68 0.14
CA PRO A 58 -19.27 5.48 0.02
C PRO A 58 -18.93 6.16 1.35
N VAL A 59 -17.65 6.23 1.67
CA VAL A 59 -17.17 6.95 2.86
C VAL A 59 -16.52 8.25 2.42
N ALA A 60 -17.20 9.36 2.65
CA ALA A 60 -16.70 10.69 2.39
C ALA A 60 -15.73 11.15 3.50
N ARG A 61 -14.78 12.02 3.14
CA ARG A 61 -13.78 12.60 4.05
C ARG A 61 -12.91 11.55 4.75
N ALA A 62 -12.74 10.39 4.15
CA ALA A 62 -11.73 9.46 4.59
C ALA A 62 -10.34 9.99 4.20
N LEU A 63 -9.43 10.02 5.14
CA LEU A 63 -8.04 10.37 4.89
C LEU A 63 -7.34 9.16 4.28
N VAL A 64 -6.80 9.32 3.09
CA VAL A 64 -6.01 8.32 2.37
C VAL A 64 -4.58 8.81 2.28
N THR A 65 -3.65 8.04 2.79
CA THR A 65 -2.22 8.33 2.75
C THR A 65 -1.50 7.22 2.02
N LEU A 66 -0.69 7.58 1.04
CA LEU A 66 0.10 6.65 0.23
C LEU A 66 1.56 6.67 0.69
N PHE A 67 2.13 5.49 0.83
CA PHE A 67 3.52 5.29 1.20
C PHE A 67 4.24 4.43 0.17
N ARG A 68 5.52 4.73 -0.06
CA ARG A 68 6.44 3.90 -0.83
C ARG A 68 7.48 3.31 0.10
N GLY A 69 8.06 2.19 -0.30
CA GLY A 69 9.12 1.53 0.44
C GLY A 69 8.63 0.34 1.27
N ASP A 70 9.60 -0.34 1.84
CA ASP A 70 9.34 -1.48 2.72
C ASP A 70 8.82 -0.99 4.09
N ILE A 71 8.15 -1.87 4.79
CA ILE A 71 7.59 -1.67 6.15
C ILE A 71 8.55 -0.97 7.12
N ASN A 72 9.85 -1.19 6.95
CA ASN A 72 10.87 -0.62 7.82
C ASN A 72 11.36 0.77 7.40
N ASP A 73 11.05 1.19 6.17
CA ASP A 73 11.49 2.45 5.57
C ASP A 73 10.41 3.03 4.66
N MET A 74 9.25 3.32 5.24
CA MET A 74 8.11 3.88 4.50
C MET A 74 8.22 5.39 4.37
N GLU A 75 8.24 5.86 3.14
CA GLU A 75 8.18 7.26 2.77
C GLU A 75 6.75 7.64 2.35
N LYS A 76 6.18 8.68 2.98
CA LYS A 76 4.90 9.24 2.55
C LYS A 76 5.09 9.95 1.21
N VAL A 77 4.33 9.53 0.19
CA VAL A 77 4.43 10.09 -1.16
C VAL A 77 3.22 10.94 -1.54
N ALA A 78 2.04 10.64 -1.03
CA ALA A 78 0.83 11.41 -1.30
C ALA A 78 -0.19 11.29 -0.16
N GLU A 79 -1.11 12.24 -0.10
CA GLU A 79 -2.19 12.26 0.88
C GLU A 79 -3.36 13.05 0.33
N GLY A 80 -4.57 12.59 0.58
CA GLY A 80 -5.79 13.28 0.17
C GLY A 80 -7.02 12.74 0.89
N TYR A 81 -8.14 13.42 0.67
CA TYR A 81 -9.43 13.03 1.25
C TYR A 81 -10.37 12.52 0.16
N THR A 82 -11.24 11.59 0.54
CA THR A 82 -12.32 11.17 -0.36
C THR A 82 -13.41 12.22 -0.44
N ASP A 83 -14.00 12.32 -1.63
CA ASP A 83 -15.18 13.13 -1.90
C ASP A 83 -16.49 12.48 -1.40
N GLN A 84 -17.64 13.05 -1.74
CA GLN A 84 -18.95 12.52 -1.35
C GLN A 84 -19.27 11.14 -1.96
N SER A 85 -18.61 10.79 -3.05
CA SER A 85 -18.72 9.47 -3.68
C SER A 85 -17.74 8.43 -3.13
N GLY A 86 -16.94 8.80 -2.12
CA GLY A 86 -15.93 7.95 -1.52
C GLY A 86 -14.64 7.80 -2.35
N LYS A 87 -14.42 8.68 -3.34
CA LYS A 87 -13.25 8.64 -4.22
C LYS A 87 -12.25 9.72 -3.87
N THR A 88 -10.96 9.38 -3.96
CA THR A 88 -9.89 10.37 -3.90
C THR A 88 -9.72 11.09 -5.23
N GLU A 89 -8.98 12.18 -5.20
CA GLU A 89 -8.35 12.73 -6.40
C GLU A 89 -7.37 11.72 -7.02
N LEU A 90 -6.95 12.00 -8.24
CA LEU A 90 -5.94 11.22 -8.95
C LEU A 90 -4.57 11.51 -8.35
N PHE A 91 -3.90 10.50 -7.82
CA PHE A 91 -2.53 10.60 -7.33
C PHE A 91 -1.54 10.22 -8.44
N PRO A 92 -0.72 11.14 -8.95
CA PRO A 92 0.41 10.79 -9.79
C PRO A 92 1.50 10.14 -8.96
N LEU A 93 1.99 8.99 -9.38
CA LEU A 93 2.96 8.18 -8.64
C LEU A 93 4.07 7.69 -9.57
N PRO A 94 5.34 7.76 -9.16
CA PRO A 94 6.44 7.16 -9.90
C PRO A 94 6.21 5.66 -10.14
N ALA A 95 6.51 5.21 -11.35
CA ALA A 95 6.43 3.80 -11.73
C ALA A 95 7.58 3.43 -12.67
N PRO A 96 7.96 2.15 -12.75
CA PRO A 96 8.91 1.71 -13.77
C PRO A 96 8.33 1.93 -15.17
N PRO A 97 9.17 2.30 -16.15
CA PRO A 97 8.68 2.54 -17.52
C PRO A 97 8.10 1.26 -18.14
N ALA A 98 7.05 1.40 -18.92
CA ALA A 98 6.36 0.28 -19.58
C ALA A 98 7.26 -0.56 -20.48
N SER A 99 8.38 -0.02 -20.94
CA SER A 99 9.39 -0.74 -21.73
C SER A 99 9.99 -1.94 -20.98
N LEU A 100 10.04 -1.91 -19.65
CA LEU A 100 10.50 -3.05 -18.85
C LEU A 100 9.56 -4.27 -18.94
N ALA A 101 8.27 -4.05 -19.18
CA ALA A 101 7.33 -5.14 -19.40
C ALA A 101 7.55 -5.89 -20.72
N GLN A 102 8.25 -5.28 -21.67
CA GLN A 102 8.54 -5.85 -22.99
C GLN A 102 9.89 -6.59 -23.03
N ASP A 103 10.70 -6.40 -22.00
CA ASP A 103 12.00 -7.08 -21.89
C ASP A 103 11.85 -8.39 -21.12
N SER A 104 11.80 -9.50 -21.87
CA SER A 104 11.69 -10.85 -21.32
C SER A 104 12.91 -11.28 -20.48
N ALA A 105 14.03 -10.56 -20.58
CA ALA A 105 15.21 -10.79 -19.77
C ALA A 105 15.21 -9.97 -18.46
N SER A 106 14.32 -9.01 -18.34
CA SER A 106 14.20 -8.21 -17.11
C SER A 106 13.66 -9.04 -15.96
N GLN A 107 14.41 -9.07 -14.86
CA GLN A 107 13.94 -9.65 -13.60
C GLN A 107 13.26 -8.61 -12.69
N ILE A 108 13.19 -7.37 -13.15
CA ILE A 108 12.57 -6.26 -12.42
C ILE A 108 11.08 -6.22 -12.76
N PRO A 109 10.18 -6.23 -11.76
CA PRO A 109 8.75 -6.08 -12.01
C PRO A 109 8.46 -4.76 -12.77
N PRO A 110 7.59 -4.77 -13.79
CA PRO A 110 7.24 -3.57 -14.55
C PRO A 110 6.21 -2.68 -13.82
N PHE A 111 6.18 -2.73 -12.52
CA PHE A 111 5.29 -1.94 -11.66
C PHE A 111 5.98 -1.57 -10.35
N ALA A 112 5.53 -0.48 -9.75
CA ALA A 112 5.88 -0.11 -8.40
C ALA A 112 4.76 -0.53 -7.44
N THR A 113 5.10 -0.80 -6.18
CA THR A 113 4.13 -1.09 -5.14
C THR A 113 4.05 0.06 -4.15
N TYR A 114 2.83 0.36 -3.72
CA TYR A 114 2.55 1.39 -2.72
C TYR A 114 1.68 0.82 -1.61
N ASN A 115 1.86 1.35 -0.42
CA ASN A 115 1.04 1.00 0.73
C ASN A 115 0.04 2.12 0.98
N ILE A 116 -1.21 1.75 1.24
CA ILE A 116 -2.32 2.69 1.40
C ILE A 116 -2.82 2.59 2.83
N VAL A 117 -2.80 3.70 3.55
CA VAL A 117 -3.40 3.81 4.87
C VAL A 117 -4.66 4.66 4.76
N THR A 118 -5.79 4.09 5.12
CA THR A 118 -7.09 4.76 5.04
C THR A 118 -7.71 4.89 6.43
N ARG A 119 -8.16 6.11 6.76
CA ARG A 119 -8.73 6.47 8.05
C ARG A 119 -9.99 7.29 7.88
N ALA A 120 -11.01 6.97 8.68
CA ALA A 120 -12.22 7.78 8.76
C ALA A 120 -12.81 7.71 10.17
N ASP A 121 -13.49 8.78 10.58
CA ASP A 121 -14.13 8.83 11.88
C ASP A 121 -15.21 7.73 11.99
N GLY A 122 -15.18 6.99 13.09
CA GLY A 122 -16.11 5.89 13.32
C GLY A 122 -15.78 4.58 12.62
N PHE A 123 -14.65 4.50 11.93
CA PHE A 123 -14.18 3.29 11.25
C PHE A 123 -12.83 2.82 11.79
N ILE A 124 -12.55 1.55 11.59
CA ILE A 124 -11.25 0.95 11.86
C ILE A 124 -10.28 1.39 10.76
N ASP A 125 -9.07 1.76 11.14
CA ASP A 125 -8.02 2.11 10.19
C ASP A 125 -7.66 0.88 9.35
N THR A 126 -7.62 1.05 8.04
CA THR A 126 -7.32 -0.03 7.10
C THR A 126 -6.01 0.25 6.40
N ILE A 127 -5.17 -0.76 6.31
CA ILE A 127 -3.88 -0.70 5.62
C ILE A 127 -3.91 -1.74 4.50
N ASN A 128 -3.76 -1.26 3.26
CA ASN A 128 -3.61 -2.10 2.08
C ASN A 128 -2.16 -2.06 1.65
N TYR A 129 -1.55 -3.24 1.55
CA TYR A 129 -0.16 -3.39 1.14
C TYR A 129 -0.04 -3.72 -0.33
N ASN A 130 1.13 -3.35 -0.89
CA ASN A 130 1.58 -3.80 -2.19
C ASN A 130 0.60 -3.48 -3.34
N ALA A 131 -0.12 -2.36 -3.24
CA ALA A 131 -0.98 -1.89 -4.32
C ALA A 131 -0.13 -1.56 -5.57
N PRO A 132 -0.32 -2.25 -6.71
CA PRO A 132 0.54 -2.06 -7.87
C PRO A 132 0.17 -0.81 -8.66
N VAL A 133 1.20 -0.10 -9.14
CA VAL A 133 1.08 1.04 -10.03
C VAL A 133 1.94 0.81 -11.27
N PHE A 134 1.34 0.93 -12.44
CA PHE A 134 1.97 0.73 -13.74
C PHE A 134 2.12 2.06 -14.47
N ASP A 135 3.17 2.19 -15.27
CA ASP A 135 3.40 3.37 -16.09
C ASP A 135 2.21 3.65 -17.02
N LYS A 136 1.75 4.91 -17.06
CA LYS A 136 0.62 5.39 -17.88
C LYS A 136 -0.72 4.72 -17.63
N VAL A 137 -0.87 4.01 -16.52
CA VAL A 137 -2.11 3.34 -16.14
C VAL A 137 -2.68 3.97 -14.89
N THR A 138 -3.99 4.11 -14.84
CA THR A 138 -4.71 4.48 -13.61
C THR A 138 -5.13 3.21 -12.88
N SER A 139 -4.48 2.95 -11.75
CA SER A 139 -4.86 1.88 -10.83
C SER A 139 -6.00 2.35 -9.94
N ILE A 140 -7.05 1.54 -9.82
CA ILE A 140 -8.17 1.81 -8.93
C ILE A 140 -8.10 0.82 -7.77
N GLN A 141 -7.93 1.35 -6.56
CA GLN A 141 -7.92 0.56 -5.33
C GLN A 141 -9.21 0.72 -4.56
N ASN A 142 -9.84 -0.40 -4.23
CA ASN A 142 -11.07 -0.41 -3.46
C ASN A 142 -10.75 -0.75 -2.01
N VAL A 143 -11.03 0.17 -1.11
CA VAL A 143 -10.87 0.01 0.33
C VAL A 143 -12.23 -0.11 0.98
N ASN A 144 -12.45 -1.17 1.73
CA ASN A 144 -13.68 -1.35 2.49
C ASN A 144 -13.42 -1.15 3.97
N LEU A 145 -13.91 -0.05 4.53
CA LEU A 145 -13.77 0.28 5.94
C LEU A 145 -14.80 -0.47 6.79
N ILE A 146 -14.36 -0.92 7.93
CA ILE A 146 -15.17 -1.61 8.93
C ILE A 146 -15.57 -0.60 10.02
N PRO A 147 -16.87 -0.43 10.31
CA PRO A 147 -17.30 0.43 11.40
C PRO A 147 -16.72 -0.04 12.76
N LYS A 148 -16.28 0.89 13.57
CA LYS A 148 -15.83 0.59 14.94
C LYS A 148 -17.00 0.09 15.75
N THR A 149 -16.81 -1.09 16.34
CA THR A 149 -17.70 -1.66 17.37
C THR A 149 -16.87 -1.94 18.61
N THR A 150 -17.51 -2.06 19.74
CA THR A 150 -16.83 -2.38 21.02
C THR A 150 -16.05 -3.71 21.00
N MET A 151 -16.23 -4.53 19.98
CA MET A 151 -15.58 -5.85 19.86
C MET A 151 -14.48 -5.92 18.81
N ASN A 152 -14.26 -4.86 18.00
CA ASN A 152 -13.26 -4.86 16.94
C ASN A 152 -11.96 -4.19 17.43
N GLY A 153 -10.83 -4.73 16.97
CA GLY A 153 -9.52 -4.09 17.17
C GLY A 153 -9.39 -2.74 16.45
N ASP A 154 -8.27 -2.08 16.66
CA ASP A 154 -8.05 -0.72 16.17
C ASP A 154 -7.61 -0.63 14.68
N SER A 155 -7.19 -1.75 14.06
CA SER A 155 -6.71 -1.76 12.68
C SER A 155 -6.96 -3.09 11.96
N VAL A 156 -7.10 -3.01 10.64
CA VAL A 156 -7.15 -4.16 9.73
C VAL A 156 -6.06 -3.97 8.68
N ILE A 157 -5.33 -5.05 8.41
CA ILE A 157 -4.24 -5.10 7.43
C ILE A 157 -4.68 -6.03 6.30
N ILE A 158 -4.55 -5.57 5.06
CA ILE A 158 -4.86 -6.31 3.85
C ILE A 158 -3.61 -6.28 2.96
N ASP A 159 -3.14 -7.46 2.55
CA ASP A 159 -2.08 -7.57 1.53
C ASP A 159 -2.72 -7.75 0.16
N GLU A 160 -2.58 -6.73 -0.68
CA GLU A 160 -3.15 -6.75 -2.04
C GLU A 160 -2.41 -7.71 -2.97
N TYR A 161 -1.15 -8.05 -2.67
CA TYR A 161 -0.38 -8.99 -3.48
C TYR A 161 -1.01 -10.39 -3.50
N ASP A 162 -1.58 -10.83 -2.38
CA ASP A 162 -2.27 -12.11 -2.28
C ASP A 162 -3.60 -12.14 -3.06
N SER A 163 -4.18 -10.96 -3.33
CA SER A 163 -5.44 -10.84 -4.07
C SER A 163 -5.30 -11.12 -5.57
N TYR A 164 -4.08 -11.05 -6.11
CA TYR A 164 -3.79 -11.28 -7.54
C TYR A 164 -3.24 -12.68 -7.85
N ASN A 165 -2.97 -13.49 -6.83
CA ASN A 165 -2.58 -14.91 -6.98
C ASN A 165 -3.84 -15.79 -7.11
N LEU A 166 -4.56 -15.61 -8.17
CA LEU A 166 -5.61 -16.56 -8.60
C LEU A 166 -5.05 -17.62 -9.54
#